data_9b9e105380d77d8defe7f7ed9688da97
#
_entry.id   9b9e105380d77d8defe7f7ed9688da97
#
_cell.length_a   1.000
_cell.length_b   1.000
_cell.length_c   1.000
_cell.angle_alpha   90.00
_cell.angle_beta   90.00
_cell.angle_gamma   90.00
#
_symmetry.space_group_name_H-M   'P 1'
#
loop_
_entity.id
_entity.type
_entity.pdbx_description
1 polymer ?
#
loop_
_entity_poly.entity_id
_entity_poly.type
_entity_poly.pdbx_seq_one_letter_code
_entity_poly.pdbx_strand_id
1 'polypeptide(L)'
;MRKTFLTIFALLLLGSILPANGQPGYVPSEEIKASQQKFREYKLGIFIHWGIYSMLGQGEWVMHNQDLNYQEYPKLAEGFYPINFNAKEWVSSIKDAGAKYICITTRHHDGFSMFDTECSDYNIVDSTPYGKDIIAEIARECKEQGIALHFYYSTLDWGRLDYPRGRTGLGTGRPTQTDENTYFDFMKGQLRELLTKYGDIGCIWFDGHWDHDQDTVDYYWRYDQIYPLIHELQPGCLIGNNHHLNPIEGENIQIFERDIPGENTAGWHEGEVSALPLETCQTMNRSWGYRIKDQDYKSINQIIKYLVSTAGRDANLLLNVGPQPDGRIPATALERLSALGDWMEANGETIYGTRSTIIPPQSWGVVTHKENKMWLHIFPEDLAKAKVGKTLYVPYHSDRKVKEVNTFGTKEKLSHKQYKEGIFITLPEIPSDCADFIIEINFR
;
A
#
# COMPACT_ATOMS: atom_id res chain seq x y z
N MET A 1 56.27 9.42 49.55
CA MET A 1 55.14 8.66 49.06
C MET A 1 54.22 9.61 48.27
N ARG A 2 54.38 9.63 46.95
CA ARG A 2 53.48 10.35 46.02
C ARG A 2 52.87 9.33 45.11
N LYS A 3 51.56 9.11 45.22
CA LYS A 3 50.78 8.26 44.32
C LYS A 3 50.38 9.09 43.10
N THR A 4 50.90 8.72 41.95
CA THR A 4 50.54 9.25 40.66
C THR A 4 49.33 8.49 40.14
N PHE A 5 48.17 9.15 40.01
CA PHE A 5 47.00 8.58 39.34
C PHE A 5 47.14 8.79 37.82
N LEU A 6 47.26 7.70 37.09
CA LEU A 6 47.18 7.73 35.63
C LEU A 6 45.69 7.59 35.22
N THR A 7 45.11 8.67 34.73
CA THR A 7 43.75 8.65 34.18
C THR A 7 43.87 8.28 32.70
N ILE A 8 43.48 7.07 32.37
CA ILE A 8 43.35 6.59 30.98
C ILE A 8 42.02 7.12 30.45
N PHE A 9 42.08 8.07 29.52
CA PHE A 9 40.93 8.49 28.72
C PHE A 9 40.75 7.46 27.59
N ALA A 10 39.79 6.57 27.73
CA ALA A 10 39.32 5.72 26.63
C ALA A 10 38.41 6.59 25.76
N LEU A 11 38.89 7.04 24.62
CA LEU A 11 38.05 7.56 23.53
C LEU A 11 37.29 6.38 22.96
N LEU A 12 36.03 6.23 23.34
CA LEU A 12 35.05 5.43 22.59
C LEU A 12 34.75 6.19 21.29
N LEU A 13 35.40 5.79 20.22
CA LEU A 13 34.91 6.03 18.85
C LEU A 13 33.65 5.21 18.66
N LEU A 14 32.51 5.79 18.96
CA LEU A 14 31.24 5.34 18.42
C LEU A 14 31.23 5.66 16.92
N GLY A 15 31.81 4.77 16.14
CA GLY A 15 31.54 4.71 14.71
C GLY A 15 30.08 4.34 14.55
N SER A 16 29.22 5.32 14.30
CA SER A 16 27.91 5.07 13.75
C SER A 16 28.11 4.44 12.38
N ILE A 17 27.98 3.13 12.31
CA ILE A 17 27.77 2.42 11.04
C ILE A 17 26.37 2.85 10.61
N LEU A 18 26.28 3.94 9.86
CA LEU A 18 25.07 4.28 9.12
C LEU A 18 24.91 3.19 8.07
N PRO A 19 23.73 2.56 7.97
CA PRO A 19 23.48 1.64 6.87
C PRO A 19 23.70 2.41 5.56
N ALA A 20 24.48 1.85 4.67
CA ALA A 20 24.87 2.49 3.37
C ALA A 20 23.71 2.56 2.36
N ASN A 21 22.49 2.21 2.77
CA ASN A 21 21.25 2.24 2.01
C ASN A 21 20.38 3.41 2.48
N GLY A 22 19.98 4.27 1.55
CA GLY A 22 19.18 5.45 1.83
C GLY A 22 19.86 6.75 1.43
N GLN A 23 19.17 7.86 1.60
CA GLN A 23 19.60 9.21 1.24
C GLN A 23 20.09 9.95 2.49
N PRO A 24 21.40 9.91 2.83
CA PRO A 24 21.90 10.46 4.09
C PRO A 24 21.55 11.94 4.27
N GLY A 25 21.03 12.30 5.44
CA GLY A 25 20.64 13.66 5.76
C GLY A 25 19.40 14.15 5.01
N TYR A 26 18.57 13.26 4.51
CA TYR A 26 17.33 13.61 3.81
C TYR A 26 16.38 14.42 4.70
N VAL A 27 15.95 15.55 4.18
CA VAL A 27 14.89 16.37 4.77
C VAL A 27 13.79 16.54 3.72
N PRO A 28 12.54 16.13 3.99
CA PRO A 28 11.45 16.28 3.04
C PRO A 28 11.26 17.73 2.60
N SER A 29 11.17 17.95 1.29
CA SER A 29 10.84 19.27 0.71
C SER A 29 9.41 19.68 1.08
N GLU A 30 9.02 20.93 0.80
CA GLU A 30 7.63 21.38 1.01
C GLU A 30 6.66 20.67 0.05
N GLU A 31 7.11 20.32 -1.16
CA GLU A 31 6.33 19.54 -2.13
C GLU A 31 6.07 18.13 -1.59
N ILE A 32 7.07 17.47 -1.02
CA ILE A 32 6.90 16.15 -0.38
C ILE A 32 5.96 16.24 0.81
N LYS A 33 6.10 17.23 1.68
CA LYS A 33 5.20 17.42 2.83
C LYS A 33 3.76 17.63 2.38
N ALA A 34 3.55 18.43 1.33
CA ALA A 34 2.22 18.63 0.74
C ALA A 34 1.64 17.33 0.17
N SER A 35 2.45 16.54 -0.55
CA SER A 35 2.07 15.24 -1.07
C SER A 35 1.76 14.23 0.05
N GLN A 36 2.55 14.20 1.10
CA GLN A 36 2.30 13.37 2.30
C GLN A 36 0.98 13.73 2.97
N GLN A 37 0.67 15.03 3.10
CA GLN A 37 -0.60 15.49 3.66
C GLN A 37 -1.78 15.05 2.78
N LYS A 38 -1.68 15.25 1.46
CA LYS A 38 -2.69 14.83 0.51
C LYS A 38 -2.90 13.31 0.52
N PHE A 39 -1.81 12.54 0.58
CA PHE A 39 -1.86 11.09 0.67
C PHE A 39 -2.59 10.59 1.93
N ARG A 40 -2.34 11.22 3.10
CA ARG A 40 -3.06 10.89 4.35
C ARG A 40 -4.57 11.10 4.25
N GLU A 41 -5.05 11.94 3.34
CA GLU A 41 -6.47 12.25 3.16
C GLU A 41 -7.20 11.23 2.29
N TYR A 42 -6.48 10.47 1.47
CA TYR A 42 -7.06 9.54 0.50
C TYR A 42 -7.80 8.36 1.12
N LYS A 43 -7.25 7.74 2.11
CA LYS A 43 -7.72 6.58 2.87
C LYS A 43 -7.99 5.30 2.07
N LEU A 44 -8.32 5.40 0.78
CA LEU A 44 -8.58 4.25 -0.10
C LEU A 44 -7.90 4.42 -1.45
N GLY A 45 -7.11 3.43 -1.83
CA GLY A 45 -6.56 3.20 -3.16
C GLY A 45 -6.83 1.81 -3.68
N ILE A 46 -6.69 1.59 -4.97
CA ILE A 46 -6.76 0.27 -5.59
C ILE A 46 -5.40 -0.10 -6.16
N PHE A 47 -4.92 -1.28 -5.77
CA PHE A 47 -3.73 -1.91 -6.32
C PHE A 47 -4.10 -2.79 -7.50
N ILE A 48 -3.32 -2.75 -8.57
CA ILE A 48 -3.54 -3.59 -9.75
C ILE A 48 -2.27 -4.41 -9.99
N HIS A 49 -2.36 -5.72 -9.75
CA HIS A 49 -1.29 -6.65 -10.12
C HIS A 49 -1.63 -7.32 -11.44
N TRP A 50 -0.99 -6.86 -12.52
CA TRP A 50 -1.26 -7.38 -13.85
C TRP A 50 0.01 -7.46 -14.70
N GLY A 51 0.16 -8.55 -15.44
CA GLY A 51 1.28 -8.85 -16.31
C GLY A 51 1.07 -10.14 -17.07
N ILE A 52 2.07 -10.59 -17.82
CA ILE A 52 1.99 -11.84 -18.59
C ILE A 52 1.78 -13.09 -17.72
N TYR A 53 2.16 -13.05 -16.44
CA TYR A 53 1.88 -14.11 -15.47
C TYR A 53 0.39 -14.43 -15.34
N SER A 54 -0.50 -13.47 -15.63
CA SER A 54 -1.94 -13.68 -15.61
C SER A 54 -2.41 -14.77 -16.58
N MET A 55 -1.68 -14.98 -17.69
CA MET A 55 -1.99 -15.99 -18.69
C MET A 55 -1.98 -17.42 -18.13
N LEU A 56 -1.12 -17.66 -17.15
CA LEU A 56 -1.04 -18.99 -16.51
C LEU A 56 -2.11 -19.20 -15.45
N GLY A 57 -2.78 -18.12 -14.99
CA GLY A 57 -3.86 -18.20 -14.01
C GLY A 57 -3.44 -18.79 -12.67
N GLN A 58 -2.18 -18.58 -12.26
CA GLN A 58 -1.60 -19.13 -11.04
C GLN A 58 -0.98 -18.06 -10.10
N GLY A 59 -1.25 -16.79 -10.39
CA GLY A 59 -0.71 -15.66 -9.63
C GLY A 59 0.63 -15.15 -10.17
N GLU A 60 1.09 -14.06 -9.60
CA GLU A 60 2.24 -13.28 -10.04
C GLU A 60 3.60 -13.96 -9.75
N TRP A 61 3.64 -14.87 -8.79
CA TRP A 61 4.82 -15.65 -8.42
C TRP A 61 5.00 -16.94 -9.21
N VAL A 62 4.21 -17.18 -10.25
CA VAL A 62 4.20 -18.45 -10.98
C VAL A 62 5.56 -18.83 -11.56
N MET A 63 6.34 -17.85 -12.04
CA MET A 63 7.68 -18.10 -12.58
C MET A 63 8.59 -18.72 -11.53
N HIS A 64 8.61 -18.17 -10.31
CA HIS A 64 9.38 -18.69 -9.18
C HIS A 64 8.79 -20.01 -8.65
N ASN A 65 7.48 -20.06 -8.39
CA ASN A 65 6.83 -21.20 -7.73
C ASN A 65 6.84 -22.49 -8.55
N GLN A 66 7.04 -22.38 -9.88
CA GLN A 66 7.04 -23.51 -10.81
C GLN A 66 8.41 -23.71 -11.47
N ASP A 67 9.42 -23.01 -11.01
CA ASP A 67 10.79 -23.07 -11.58
C ASP A 67 10.78 -22.87 -13.10
N LEU A 68 9.96 -21.94 -13.61
CA LEU A 68 9.83 -21.70 -15.04
C LEU A 68 11.13 -21.10 -15.60
N ASN A 69 11.64 -21.72 -16.67
CA ASN A 69 12.93 -21.34 -17.24
C ASN A 69 12.94 -19.89 -17.72
N TYR A 70 13.98 -19.13 -17.38
CA TYR A 70 14.11 -17.70 -17.69
C TYR A 70 14.15 -17.37 -19.19
N GLN A 71 14.42 -18.35 -20.08
CA GLN A 71 14.39 -18.20 -21.55
C GLN A 71 13.04 -18.60 -22.14
N GLU A 72 12.30 -19.51 -21.48
CA GLU A 72 11.02 -20.01 -21.97
C GLU A 72 9.85 -19.15 -21.48
N TYR A 73 9.93 -18.68 -20.23
CA TYR A 73 8.86 -17.85 -19.63
C TYR A 73 8.55 -16.59 -20.46
N PRO A 74 9.53 -15.82 -20.96
CA PRO A 74 9.26 -14.63 -21.78
C PRO A 74 8.44 -14.88 -23.03
N LYS A 75 8.43 -16.12 -23.57
CA LYS A 75 7.61 -16.49 -24.75
C LYS A 75 6.09 -16.37 -24.49
N LEU A 76 5.67 -16.30 -23.22
CA LEU A 76 4.28 -15.99 -22.89
C LEU A 76 3.84 -14.65 -23.47
N ALA A 77 4.74 -13.68 -23.60
CA ALA A 77 4.43 -12.39 -24.18
C ALA A 77 3.90 -12.49 -25.62
N GLU A 78 4.36 -13.46 -26.42
CA GLU A 78 3.90 -13.71 -27.80
C GLU A 78 2.40 -14.04 -27.89
N GLY A 79 1.81 -14.50 -26.78
CA GLY A 79 0.37 -14.82 -26.69
C GLY A 79 -0.43 -13.78 -25.88
N PHE A 80 0.21 -12.77 -25.29
CA PHE A 80 -0.49 -11.80 -24.46
C PHE A 80 -1.22 -10.75 -25.30
N TYR A 81 -2.53 -10.90 -25.37
CA TYR A 81 -3.40 -10.03 -26.16
C TYR A 81 -4.66 -9.64 -25.38
N PRO A 82 -4.61 -8.62 -24.53
CA PRO A 82 -5.73 -8.23 -23.66
C PRO A 82 -6.81 -7.47 -24.43
N ILE A 83 -7.54 -8.17 -25.27
CA ILE A 83 -8.56 -7.62 -26.19
C ILE A 83 -9.72 -6.91 -25.48
N ASN A 84 -10.00 -7.25 -24.23
CA ASN A 84 -11.07 -6.65 -23.42
C ASN A 84 -10.56 -5.58 -22.45
N PHE A 85 -9.30 -5.20 -22.52
CA PHE A 85 -8.78 -4.12 -21.70
C PHE A 85 -9.43 -2.78 -22.09
N ASN A 86 -9.92 -2.07 -21.08
CA ASN A 86 -10.50 -0.74 -21.25
C ASN A 86 -10.11 0.12 -20.04
N ALA A 87 -9.11 0.99 -20.23
CA ALA A 87 -8.59 1.85 -19.18
C ALA A 87 -9.68 2.75 -18.57
N LYS A 88 -10.61 3.28 -19.40
CA LYS A 88 -11.70 4.11 -18.92
C LYS A 88 -12.63 3.38 -17.98
N GLU A 89 -13.03 2.16 -18.32
CA GLU A 89 -13.89 1.33 -17.47
C GLU A 89 -13.20 0.94 -16.17
N TRP A 90 -11.90 0.61 -16.22
CA TRP A 90 -11.12 0.31 -15.02
C TRP A 90 -11.09 1.51 -14.06
N VAL A 91 -10.66 2.69 -14.56
CA VAL A 91 -10.54 3.88 -13.74
C VAL A 91 -11.90 4.34 -13.21
N SER A 92 -12.97 4.26 -14.04
CA SER A 92 -14.34 4.58 -13.58
C SER A 92 -14.79 3.66 -12.45
N SER A 93 -14.66 2.33 -12.61
CA SER A 93 -15.08 1.37 -11.58
C SER A 93 -14.31 1.56 -10.26
N ILE A 94 -13.04 1.92 -10.36
CA ILE A 94 -12.19 2.20 -9.19
C ILE A 94 -12.60 3.52 -8.52
N LYS A 95 -12.86 4.56 -9.31
CA LYS A 95 -13.37 5.84 -8.81
C LYS A 95 -14.72 5.68 -8.13
N ASP A 96 -15.63 4.94 -8.74
CA ASP A 96 -16.98 4.68 -8.23
C ASP A 96 -16.93 3.86 -6.92
N ALA A 97 -15.90 3.00 -6.74
CA ALA A 97 -15.63 2.35 -5.45
C ALA A 97 -15.20 3.33 -4.34
N GLY A 98 -15.00 4.60 -4.65
CA GLY A 98 -14.56 5.63 -3.70
C GLY A 98 -13.05 5.76 -3.59
N ALA A 99 -12.25 5.06 -4.38
CA ALA A 99 -10.79 5.18 -4.35
C ALA A 99 -10.32 6.55 -4.84
N LYS A 100 -9.21 7.02 -4.29
CA LYS A 100 -8.59 8.31 -4.64
C LYS A 100 -7.30 8.14 -5.45
N TYR A 101 -6.74 6.95 -5.48
CA TYR A 101 -5.54 6.64 -6.25
C TYR A 101 -5.55 5.19 -6.73
N ILE A 102 -4.75 4.95 -7.77
CA ILE A 102 -4.43 3.62 -8.30
C ILE A 102 -2.92 3.43 -8.14
N CYS A 103 -2.51 2.27 -7.64
CA CYS A 103 -1.15 1.78 -7.76
C CYS A 103 -1.15 0.58 -8.73
N ILE A 104 -0.33 0.62 -9.78
CA ILE A 104 -0.29 -0.45 -10.79
C ILE A 104 1.12 -0.97 -10.96
N THR A 105 1.25 -2.30 -11.12
CA THR A 105 2.54 -2.93 -11.44
C THR A 105 3.00 -2.51 -12.83
N THR A 106 4.01 -1.63 -12.90
CA THR A 106 4.68 -1.28 -14.17
C THR A 106 5.65 -2.36 -14.60
N ARG A 107 6.28 -3.03 -13.64
CA ARG A 107 7.15 -4.18 -13.80
C ARG A 107 7.16 -4.98 -12.50
N HIS A 108 6.83 -6.28 -12.57
CA HIS A 108 6.86 -7.20 -11.43
C HIS A 108 8.16 -8.03 -11.44
N HIS A 109 8.33 -8.98 -10.54
CA HIS A 109 9.55 -9.79 -10.35
C HIS A 109 9.93 -10.64 -11.57
N ASP A 110 8.99 -10.94 -12.46
CA ASP A 110 9.25 -11.64 -13.73
C ASP A 110 9.95 -10.78 -14.78
N GLY A 111 10.15 -9.49 -14.49
CA GLY A 111 10.89 -8.55 -15.32
C GLY A 111 10.12 -7.99 -16.52
N PHE A 112 8.89 -8.42 -16.77
CA PHE A 112 8.08 -7.93 -17.87
C PHE A 112 7.58 -6.50 -17.62
N SER A 113 7.86 -5.59 -18.56
CA SER A 113 7.46 -4.19 -18.45
C SER A 113 6.09 -3.98 -19.12
N MET A 114 5.11 -3.50 -18.37
CA MET A 114 3.74 -3.21 -18.85
C MET A 114 3.60 -1.84 -19.53
N PHE A 115 4.73 -1.22 -19.87
CA PHE A 115 4.83 0.10 -20.49
C PHE A 115 5.85 0.14 -21.62
N ASP A 116 5.79 1.14 -22.48
CA ASP A 116 6.73 1.36 -23.58
C ASP A 116 8.07 1.87 -23.05
N THR A 117 9.05 0.97 -22.93
CA THR A 117 10.40 1.26 -22.44
C THR A 117 11.46 1.04 -23.52
N GLU A 118 12.34 2.01 -23.69
CA GLU A 118 13.52 1.90 -24.55
C GLU A 118 14.67 1.11 -23.89
N CYS A 119 14.52 0.80 -22.58
CA CYS A 119 15.55 0.12 -21.80
C CYS A 119 15.57 -1.41 -22.03
N SER A 120 14.52 -1.99 -22.61
CA SER A 120 14.39 -3.43 -22.83
C SER A 120 13.28 -3.72 -23.84
N ASP A 121 13.55 -4.64 -24.79
CA ASP A 121 12.52 -5.15 -25.71
C ASP A 121 11.52 -6.08 -25.00
N TYR A 122 11.79 -6.49 -23.75
CA TYR A 122 10.89 -7.31 -22.94
C TYR A 122 9.81 -6.45 -22.29
N ASN A 123 8.95 -5.89 -23.15
CA ASN A 123 7.87 -5.00 -22.77
C ASN A 123 6.59 -5.29 -23.59
N ILE A 124 5.49 -4.71 -23.17
CA ILE A 124 4.16 -4.96 -23.75
C ILE A 124 4.03 -4.47 -25.20
N VAL A 125 4.78 -3.47 -25.60
CA VAL A 125 4.72 -2.91 -26.95
C VAL A 125 5.51 -3.77 -27.94
N ASP A 126 6.74 -4.12 -27.59
CA ASP A 126 7.67 -4.81 -28.50
C ASP A 126 7.48 -6.33 -28.51
N SER A 127 7.18 -6.94 -27.34
CA SER A 127 7.14 -8.39 -27.19
C SER A 127 5.75 -9.00 -27.36
N THR A 128 4.69 -8.19 -27.46
CA THR A 128 3.31 -8.73 -27.54
C THR A 128 2.58 -8.36 -28.82
N PRO A 129 1.66 -9.19 -29.28
CA PRO A 129 0.79 -8.84 -30.42
C PRO A 129 -0.18 -7.70 -30.09
N TYR A 130 -0.34 -7.31 -28.81
CA TYR A 130 -1.14 -6.17 -28.41
C TYR A 130 -0.52 -4.85 -28.86
N GLY A 131 0.80 -4.68 -28.70
CA GLY A 131 1.57 -3.59 -29.27
C GLY A 131 1.17 -2.18 -28.82
N LYS A 132 0.57 -2.04 -27.61
CA LYS A 132 0.14 -0.74 -27.06
C LYS A 132 0.59 -0.58 -25.62
N ASP A 133 0.87 0.66 -25.24
CA ASP A 133 1.25 1.04 -23.89
C ASP A 133 0.03 1.18 -22.98
N ILE A 134 -0.18 0.16 -22.14
CA ILE A 134 -1.29 0.12 -21.16
C ILE A 134 -1.13 1.20 -20.09
N ILE A 135 0.10 1.46 -19.65
CA ILE A 135 0.36 2.47 -18.62
C ILE A 135 0.01 3.88 -19.14
N ALA A 136 0.31 4.16 -20.41
CA ALA A 136 -0.11 5.43 -21.03
C ALA A 136 -1.64 5.60 -21.10
N GLU A 137 -2.36 4.51 -21.41
CA GLU A 137 -3.83 4.55 -21.45
C GLU A 137 -4.41 4.79 -20.04
N ILE A 138 -3.90 4.11 -19.02
CA ILE A 138 -4.34 4.30 -17.62
C ILE A 138 -3.96 5.70 -17.12
N ALA A 139 -2.76 6.19 -17.40
CA ALA A 139 -2.31 7.52 -16.99
C ALA A 139 -3.21 8.62 -17.54
N ARG A 140 -3.59 8.51 -18.82
CA ARG A 140 -4.53 9.44 -19.44
C ARG A 140 -5.88 9.43 -18.71
N GLU A 141 -6.47 8.25 -18.49
CA GLU A 141 -7.75 8.12 -17.82
C GLU A 141 -7.72 8.57 -16.37
N CYS A 142 -6.65 8.28 -15.64
CA CYS A 142 -6.44 8.77 -14.27
C CYS A 142 -6.45 10.31 -14.23
N LYS A 143 -5.74 10.95 -15.16
CA LYS A 143 -5.73 12.42 -15.30
C LYS A 143 -7.11 12.98 -15.63
N GLU A 144 -7.82 12.39 -16.60
CA GLU A 144 -9.15 12.83 -17.03
C GLU A 144 -10.19 12.68 -15.93
N GLN A 145 -10.11 11.63 -15.12
CA GLN A 145 -11.08 11.32 -14.07
C GLN A 145 -10.68 11.85 -12.69
N GLY A 146 -9.48 12.44 -12.54
CA GLY A 146 -9.00 13.03 -11.29
C GLY A 146 -8.59 12.01 -10.23
N ILE A 147 -8.08 10.85 -10.65
CA ILE A 147 -7.51 9.80 -9.79
C ILE A 147 -6.00 9.95 -9.79
N ALA A 148 -5.37 9.91 -8.61
CA ALA A 148 -3.91 9.91 -8.51
C ALA A 148 -3.33 8.58 -9.00
N LEU A 149 -2.19 8.64 -9.72
CA LEU A 149 -1.53 7.45 -10.25
C LEU A 149 -0.23 7.20 -9.50
N HIS A 150 -0.05 5.98 -9.01
CA HIS A 150 1.15 5.47 -8.38
C HIS A 150 1.68 4.28 -9.16
N PHE A 151 2.98 4.10 -9.20
CA PHE A 151 3.63 2.99 -9.88
C PHE A 151 4.32 2.05 -8.91
N TYR A 152 3.91 0.79 -8.92
CA TYR A 152 4.70 -0.28 -8.34
C TYR A 152 5.85 -0.62 -9.28
N TYR A 153 7.03 -0.76 -8.72
CA TYR A 153 8.25 -1.15 -9.44
C TYR A 153 9.05 -2.17 -8.64
N SER A 154 9.27 -3.35 -9.22
CA SER A 154 10.12 -4.39 -8.63
C SER A 154 11.59 -4.02 -8.70
N THR A 155 12.30 -4.08 -7.58
CA THR A 155 13.77 -3.93 -7.52
C THR A 155 14.50 -5.22 -7.85
N LEU A 156 13.81 -6.36 -7.81
CA LEU A 156 14.36 -7.66 -8.21
C LEU A 156 13.89 -8.10 -9.60
N ASP A 157 14.62 -9.04 -10.23
CA ASP A 157 14.29 -9.57 -11.55
C ASP A 157 14.75 -11.03 -11.70
N TRP A 158 13.78 -11.92 -11.93
CA TRP A 158 14.07 -13.35 -12.10
C TRP A 158 14.58 -13.72 -13.49
N GLY A 159 14.49 -12.83 -14.48
CA GLY A 159 14.84 -13.06 -15.87
C GLY A 159 16.16 -12.44 -16.31
N ARG A 160 16.49 -11.25 -15.82
CA ARG A 160 17.68 -10.50 -16.26
C ARG A 160 18.98 -11.10 -15.76
N LEU A 161 19.96 -11.21 -16.65
CA LEU A 161 21.27 -11.80 -16.34
C LEU A 161 22.15 -10.91 -15.46
N ASP A 162 21.94 -9.59 -15.53
CA ASP A 162 22.68 -8.58 -14.78
C ASP A 162 22.10 -8.31 -13.38
N TYR A 163 20.91 -8.84 -13.04
CA TYR A 163 20.40 -8.81 -11.68
C TYR A 163 21.16 -9.81 -10.79
N PRO A 164 21.68 -9.40 -9.63
CA PRO A 164 22.36 -10.32 -8.70
C PRO A 164 21.41 -11.43 -8.24
N ARG A 165 21.97 -12.55 -7.86
CA ARG A 165 21.18 -13.70 -7.42
C ARG A 165 20.77 -13.53 -5.96
N GLY A 166 19.51 -13.21 -5.73
CA GLY A 166 18.91 -13.22 -4.40
C GLY A 166 18.40 -14.60 -3.97
N ARG A 167 17.51 -14.62 -2.99
CA ARG A 167 16.91 -15.85 -2.43
C ARG A 167 15.75 -16.41 -3.25
N THR A 168 15.24 -15.66 -4.24
CA THR A 168 14.12 -16.08 -5.08
C THR A 168 14.52 -16.30 -6.53
N GLY A 169 13.65 -16.91 -7.34
CA GLY A 169 13.93 -17.22 -8.75
C GLY A 169 15.05 -18.25 -8.96
N LEU A 170 15.44 -19.00 -7.93
CA LEU A 170 16.58 -19.90 -7.98
C LEU A 170 16.40 -21.04 -9.00
N GLY A 171 15.17 -21.54 -9.16
CA GLY A 171 14.83 -22.64 -10.05
C GLY A 171 14.68 -22.23 -11.52
N THR A 172 14.72 -20.93 -11.85
CA THR A 172 14.53 -20.45 -13.24
C THR A 172 15.66 -20.85 -14.20
N GLY A 173 16.77 -21.38 -13.69
CA GLY A 173 17.95 -21.74 -14.49
C GLY A 173 18.76 -20.55 -14.98
N ARG A 174 18.49 -19.35 -14.49
CA ARG A 174 19.23 -18.13 -14.82
C ARG A 174 20.69 -18.24 -14.36
N PRO A 175 21.67 -17.96 -15.22
CA PRO A 175 23.08 -17.90 -14.82
C PRO A 175 23.33 -16.84 -13.75
N THR A 176 24.38 -17.03 -12.97
CA THR A 176 24.80 -16.11 -11.90
C THR A 176 25.78 -15.03 -12.38
N GLN A 177 25.80 -14.73 -13.67
CA GLN A 177 26.58 -13.60 -14.15
C GLN A 177 25.92 -12.30 -13.72
N THR A 178 26.64 -11.52 -12.95
CA THR A 178 26.10 -10.27 -12.41
C THR A 178 26.97 -9.11 -12.87
N ASP A 179 26.36 -8.14 -13.51
CA ASP A 179 26.88 -6.78 -13.63
C ASP A 179 25.88 -5.82 -12.98
N GLU A 180 25.99 -5.66 -11.68
CA GLU A 180 25.09 -4.83 -10.90
C GLU A 180 25.02 -3.39 -11.39
N ASN A 181 26.08 -2.88 -12.01
CA ASN A 181 26.09 -1.53 -12.56
C ASN A 181 25.09 -1.41 -13.72
N THR A 182 25.12 -2.38 -14.65
CA THR A 182 24.19 -2.38 -15.79
C THR A 182 22.74 -2.58 -15.33
N TYR A 183 22.51 -3.38 -14.30
CA TYR A 183 21.18 -3.54 -13.72
C TYR A 183 20.64 -2.23 -13.10
N PHE A 184 21.45 -1.55 -12.30
CA PHE A 184 21.03 -0.27 -11.70
C PHE A 184 20.90 0.84 -12.73
N ASP A 185 21.71 0.86 -13.78
CA ASP A 185 21.55 1.80 -14.90
C ASP A 185 20.26 1.53 -15.68
N PHE A 186 19.90 0.28 -15.89
CA PHE A 186 18.61 -0.14 -16.43
C PHE A 186 17.44 0.35 -15.56
N MET A 187 17.48 0.10 -14.23
CA MET A 187 16.47 0.59 -13.29
C MET A 187 16.30 2.10 -13.38
N LYS A 188 17.41 2.85 -13.31
CA LYS A 188 17.38 4.32 -13.40
C LYS A 188 16.84 4.80 -14.75
N GLY A 189 17.14 4.09 -15.83
CA GLY A 189 16.59 4.35 -17.16
C GLY A 189 15.07 4.22 -17.16
N GLN A 190 14.54 3.09 -16.71
CA GLN A 190 13.09 2.86 -16.63
C GLN A 190 12.38 3.85 -15.68
N LEU A 191 12.96 4.17 -14.53
CA LEU A 191 12.40 5.18 -13.62
C LEU A 191 12.34 6.56 -14.26
N ARG A 192 13.36 6.95 -15.06
CA ARG A 192 13.30 8.21 -15.85
C ARG A 192 12.14 8.20 -16.82
N GLU A 193 11.94 7.11 -17.56
CA GLU A 193 10.81 6.99 -18.47
C GLU A 193 9.47 7.09 -17.74
N LEU A 194 9.29 6.33 -16.66
CA LEU A 194 8.07 6.31 -15.86
C LEU A 194 7.73 7.70 -15.26
N LEU A 195 8.74 8.46 -14.87
CA LEU A 195 8.57 9.78 -14.27
C LEU A 195 8.53 10.94 -15.27
N THR A 196 8.75 10.69 -16.56
CA THR A 196 8.76 11.75 -17.57
C THR A 196 7.73 11.56 -18.69
N LYS A 197 7.29 10.32 -18.96
CA LYS A 197 6.39 10.01 -20.06
C LYS A 197 4.89 10.02 -19.68
N TYR A 198 4.54 9.82 -18.39
CA TYR A 198 3.16 9.49 -17.95
C TYR A 198 2.47 10.59 -17.10
N GLY A 199 3.02 11.79 -17.07
CA GLY A 199 2.46 12.92 -16.31
C GLY A 199 2.83 12.87 -14.84
N ASP A 200 1.97 13.42 -13.97
CA ASP A 200 2.25 13.54 -12.54
C ASP A 200 2.06 12.18 -11.83
N ILE A 201 3.13 11.67 -11.25
CA ILE A 201 3.13 10.40 -10.52
C ILE A 201 3.15 10.69 -9.01
N GLY A 202 2.13 10.17 -8.31
CA GLY A 202 1.97 10.42 -6.89
C GLY A 202 2.96 9.64 -6.01
N CYS A 203 3.37 8.44 -6.44
CA CYS A 203 4.30 7.60 -5.68
C CYS A 203 5.00 6.57 -6.59
N ILE A 204 6.27 6.30 -6.30
CA ILE A 204 6.92 5.06 -6.69
C ILE A 204 6.89 4.10 -5.50
N TRP A 205 6.26 2.96 -5.70
CA TRP A 205 6.07 1.89 -4.74
C TRP A 205 7.03 0.75 -5.05
N PHE A 206 8.15 0.69 -4.33
CA PHE A 206 9.17 -0.35 -4.52
C PHE A 206 8.83 -1.63 -3.79
N ASP A 207 9.28 -2.75 -4.39
CA ASP A 207 9.20 -4.07 -3.80
C ASP A 207 10.42 -4.92 -4.20
N GLY A 208 10.75 -5.94 -3.38
CA GLY A 208 11.83 -6.87 -3.68
C GLY A 208 13.12 -6.66 -2.89
N HIS A 209 13.22 -5.63 -2.03
CA HIS A 209 14.36 -5.41 -1.14
C HIS A 209 14.72 -6.68 -0.35
N TRP A 210 13.73 -7.37 0.15
CA TRP A 210 13.82 -8.59 0.95
C TRP A 210 14.47 -9.78 0.21
N ASP A 211 14.70 -9.71 -1.10
CA ASP A 211 15.34 -10.80 -1.86
C ASP A 211 16.80 -11.06 -1.44
N HIS A 212 17.43 -10.08 -0.79
CA HIS A 212 18.80 -10.12 -0.29
C HIS A 212 18.92 -10.09 1.25
N ASP A 213 17.82 -10.23 2.01
CA ASP A 213 17.83 -10.18 3.49
C ASP A 213 18.69 -11.27 4.16
N GLN A 214 18.94 -12.38 3.44
CA GLN A 214 19.70 -13.51 3.95
C GLN A 214 21.16 -13.52 3.49
N ASP A 215 21.60 -12.48 2.81
CA ASP A 215 22.97 -12.34 2.37
C ASP A 215 23.88 -12.16 3.60
N THR A 216 25.10 -12.70 3.53
CA THR A 216 26.09 -12.58 4.61
C THR A 216 26.64 -11.18 4.78
N VAL A 217 26.48 -10.34 3.78
CA VAL A 217 26.81 -8.92 3.74
C VAL A 217 25.62 -8.18 3.22
N ASP A 218 25.24 -7.09 3.88
CA ASP A 218 24.11 -6.26 3.47
C ASP A 218 24.24 -5.84 2.00
N TYR A 219 23.22 -6.18 1.22
CA TYR A 219 23.20 -5.83 -0.19
C TYR A 219 22.96 -4.32 -0.36
N TYR A 220 23.81 -3.68 -1.20
CA TYR A 220 23.72 -2.24 -1.44
C TYR A 220 22.75 -1.92 -2.57
N TRP A 221 21.51 -1.59 -2.22
CA TRP A 221 20.41 -1.29 -3.15
C TRP A 221 20.54 0.07 -3.86
N ARG A 222 21.52 0.89 -3.52
CA ARG A 222 21.78 2.22 -4.13
C ARG A 222 20.59 3.19 -4.01
N TYR A 223 19.79 3.09 -2.95
CA TYR A 223 18.69 4.00 -2.73
C TYR A 223 19.15 5.46 -2.55
N ASP A 224 20.37 5.69 -2.08
CA ASP A 224 21.04 6.97 -2.06
C ASP A 224 21.26 7.62 -3.45
N GLN A 225 21.12 6.85 -4.54
CA GLN A 225 21.16 7.33 -5.92
C GLN A 225 19.77 7.33 -6.56
N ILE A 226 18.94 6.34 -6.22
CA ILE A 226 17.60 6.15 -6.80
C ILE A 226 16.59 7.15 -6.27
N TYR A 227 16.53 7.35 -4.95
CA TYR A 227 15.56 8.26 -4.34
C TYR A 227 15.78 9.72 -4.73
N PRO A 228 17.03 10.27 -4.75
CA PRO A 228 17.28 11.61 -5.29
C PRO A 228 16.88 11.75 -6.76
N LEU A 229 17.10 10.74 -7.59
CA LEU A 229 16.69 10.76 -9.00
C LEU A 229 15.18 10.95 -9.14
N ILE A 230 14.37 10.26 -8.30
CA ILE A 230 12.91 10.40 -8.33
C ILE A 230 12.50 11.83 -7.99
N HIS A 231 13.06 12.40 -6.92
CA HIS A 231 12.75 13.75 -6.48
C HIS A 231 13.31 14.83 -7.43
N GLU A 232 14.41 14.56 -8.14
CA GLU A 232 14.92 15.43 -9.22
C GLU A 232 13.93 15.52 -10.37
N LEU A 233 13.35 14.37 -10.78
CA LEU A 233 12.42 14.31 -11.91
C LEU A 233 11.01 14.79 -11.53
N GLN A 234 10.54 14.41 -10.35
CA GLN A 234 9.24 14.84 -9.81
C GLN A 234 9.35 15.17 -8.32
N PRO A 235 9.55 16.45 -7.94
CA PRO A 235 9.79 16.84 -6.55
C PRO A 235 8.69 16.47 -5.55
N GLY A 236 7.46 16.26 -6.01
CA GLY A 236 6.32 15.85 -5.17
C GLY A 236 6.02 14.36 -5.19
N CYS A 237 6.77 13.55 -5.94
CA CYS A 237 6.55 12.11 -6.01
C CYS A 237 6.98 11.44 -4.70
N LEU A 238 6.05 10.75 -4.03
CA LEU A 238 6.34 10.00 -2.81
C LEU A 238 7.12 8.71 -3.12
N ILE A 239 7.85 8.24 -2.13
CA ILE A 239 8.60 6.98 -2.19
C ILE A 239 8.11 6.07 -1.07
N GLY A 240 7.64 4.87 -1.42
CA GLY A 240 7.35 3.78 -0.51
C GLY A 240 8.14 2.54 -0.92
N ASN A 241 8.52 1.72 0.06
CA ASN A 241 9.27 0.50 -0.19
C ASN A 241 8.79 -0.62 0.74
N ASN A 242 8.39 -1.73 0.15
CA ASN A 242 7.83 -2.89 0.84
C ASN A 242 8.94 -3.82 1.35
N HIS A 243 9.82 -3.30 2.18
CA HIS A 243 10.94 -4.07 2.76
C HIS A 243 10.64 -4.66 4.15
N HIS A 244 9.51 -4.31 4.75
CA HIS A 244 9.03 -4.80 6.05
C HIS A 244 9.87 -4.35 7.27
N LEU A 245 10.82 -3.44 7.08
CA LEU A 245 11.71 -2.89 8.10
C LEU A 245 11.25 -1.49 8.56
N ASN A 246 12.02 -0.86 9.42
CA ASN A 246 11.89 0.58 9.66
C ASN A 246 12.16 1.37 8.37
N PRO A 247 11.49 2.51 8.14
CA PRO A 247 11.70 3.31 6.95
C PRO A 247 13.18 3.63 6.73
N ILE A 248 13.63 3.41 5.50
CA ILE A 248 14.96 3.82 5.04
C ILE A 248 14.94 5.34 4.78
N GLU A 249 16.03 6.01 5.10
CA GLU A 249 16.15 7.46 4.91
C GLU A 249 15.90 7.85 3.44
N GLY A 250 14.97 8.77 3.21
CA GLY A 250 14.50 9.16 1.88
C GLY A 250 13.10 8.64 1.54
N GLU A 251 12.58 7.67 2.27
CA GLU A 251 11.20 7.19 2.11
C GLU A 251 10.20 8.19 2.68
N ASN A 252 9.03 8.23 2.06
CA ASN A 252 8.00 9.23 2.35
C ASN A 252 6.71 8.61 2.89
N ILE A 253 6.51 7.32 2.71
CA ILE A 253 5.41 6.52 3.25
C ILE A 253 5.96 5.21 3.81
N GLN A 254 5.30 4.66 4.82
CA GLN A 254 5.61 3.33 5.35
C GLN A 254 4.51 2.33 4.97
N ILE A 255 4.92 1.17 4.48
CA ILE A 255 4.05 0.13 3.92
C ILE A 255 3.95 -1.04 4.90
N PHE A 256 2.73 -1.57 5.04
CA PHE A 256 2.40 -2.77 5.81
C PHE A 256 1.70 -3.77 4.89
N GLU A 257 2.37 -4.84 4.51
CA GLU A 257 1.77 -5.85 3.65
C GLU A 257 0.91 -6.82 4.46
N ARG A 258 -0.38 -6.91 4.10
CA ARG A 258 -1.40 -7.78 4.71
C ARG A 258 -1.68 -7.51 6.18
N ASP A 259 -0.96 -6.62 6.81
CA ASP A 259 -1.16 -6.23 8.20
C ASP A 259 -1.67 -4.79 8.33
N ILE A 260 -2.38 -4.52 9.40
CA ILE A 260 -2.78 -3.17 9.79
C ILE A 260 -1.68 -2.59 10.67
N PRO A 261 -1.28 -1.31 10.54
CA PRO A 261 -0.20 -0.74 11.33
C PRO A 261 -0.34 -1.00 12.83
N GLY A 262 0.72 -1.53 13.45
CA GLY A 262 0.75 -1.94 14.85
C GLY A 262 0.28 -3.38 15.11
N GLU A 263 -0.12 -4.12 14.09
CA GLU A 263 -0.32 -5.56 14.11
C GLU A 263 0.78 -6.24 13.27
N ASN A 264 1.07 -7.49 13.54
CA ASN A 264 2.01 -8.30 12.76
C ASN A 264 1.49 -9.74 12.69
N THR A 265 0.28 -9.90 12.13
CA THR A 265 -0.40 -11.19 12.03
C THR A 265 0.14 -12.03 10.88
N ALA A 266 0.63 -11.39 9.82
CA ALA A 266 1.35 -12.03 8.72
C ALA A 266 2.77 -12.44 9.14
N GLY A 267 3.33 -11.80 10.15
CA GLY A 267 4.64 -12.12 10.71
C GLY A 267 5.83 -11.62 9.88
N TRP A 268 5.59 -10.68 8.94
CA TRP A 268 6.64 -10.19 8.05
C TRP A 268 7.22 -8.84 8.48
N HIS A 269 6.43 -8.02 9.17
CA HIS A 269 6.85 -6.68 9.53
C HIS A 269 7.73 -6.69 10.79
N GLU A 270 8.99 -6.27 10.64
CA GLU A 270 9.96 -6.19 11.73
C GLU A 270 10.12 -4.77 12.31
N GLY A 271 9.66 -3.77 11.57
CA GLY A 271 9.78 -2.36 11.94
C GLY A 271 8.71 -1.85 12.90
N GLU A 272 9.00 -0.74 13.56
CA GLU A 272 8.03 0.00 14.36
C GLU A 272 7.16 0.90 13.47
N VAL A 273 5.95 1.26 13.95
CA VAL A 273 5.10 2.24 13.27
C VAL A 273 5.74 3.62 13.36
N SER A 274 6.10 4.19 12.22
CA SER A 274 6.76 5.49 12.14
C SER A 274 5.77 6.67 12.12
N ALA A 275 6.29 7.90 12.09
CA ALA A 275 5.50 9.11 11.91
C ALA A 275 5.17 9.43 10.44
N LEU A 276 5.67 8.65 9.49
CA LEU A 276 5.35 8.81 8.06
C LEU A 276 3.86 8.54 7.80
N PRO A 277 3.31 8.99 6.67
CA PRO A 277 2.05 8.44 6.18
C PRO A 277 2.12 6.92 6.06
N LEU A 278 1.06 6.25 6.49
CA LEU A 278 1.01 4.79 6.55
C LEU A 278 0.10 4.24 5.44
N GLU A 279 0.48 3.10 4.89
CA GLU A 279 -0.32 2.36 3.92
C GLU A 279 -0.36 0.89 4.26
N THR A 280 -1.54 0.31 4.23
CA THR A 280 -1.74 -1.14 4.31
C THR A 280 -2.16 -1.65 2.95
N CYS A 281 -1.42 -2.58 2.35
CA CYS A 281 -1.88 -3.26 1.15
C CYS A 281 -2.48 -4.64 1.48
N GLN A 282 -3.63 -4.95 0.85
CA GLN A 282 -4.37 -6.17 1.10
C GLN A 282 -5.05 -6.69 -0.16
N THR A 283 -5.13 -8.01 -0.31
CA THR A 283 -5.81 -8.67 -1.42
C THR A 283 -7.32 -8.81 -1.18
N MET A 284 -8.14 -8.76 -2.23
CA MET A 284 -9.56 -9.11 -2.14
C MET A 284 -9.78 -10.61 -1.92
N ASN A 285 -8.95 -11.44 -2.53
CA ASN A 285 -8.89 -12.89 -2.35
C ASN A 285 -7.59 -13.27 -1.62
N ARG A 286 -6.87 -14.33 -2.02
CA ARG A 286 -5.59 -14.73 -1.42
C ARG A 286 -4.36 -14.34 -2.25
N SER A 287 -4.57 -14.04 -3.55
CA SER A 287 -3.50 -13.79 -4.52
C SER A 287 -3.45 -12.31 -4.91
N TRP A 288 -2.26 -11.80 -5.25
CA TRP A 288 -2.12 -10.47 -5.82
C TRP A 288 -2.50 -10.49 -7.31
N GLY A 289 -1.82 -11.28 -8.13
CA GLY A 289 -2.14 -11.49 -9.53
C GLY A 289 -3.29 -12.48 -9.74
N TYR A 290 -3.84 -12.51 -10.95
CA TYR A 290 -4.93 -13.40 -11.32
C TYR A 290 -4.60 -14.88 -11.06
N ARG A 291 -5.45 -15.54 -10.28
CA ARG A 291 -5.36 -16.98 -10.01
C ARG A 291 -6.72 -17.63 -10.17
N ILE A 292 -6.88 -18.47 -11.18
CA ILE A 292 -8.17 -19.04 -11.57
C ILE A 292 -8.82 -19.88 -10.47
N LYS A 293 -8.01 -20.57 -9.66
CA LYS A 293 -8.49 -21.42 -8.55
C LYS A 293 -8.79 -20.64 -7.27
N ASP A 294 -8.39 -19.38 -7.19
CA ASP A 294 -8.57 -18.56 -5.98
C ASP A 294 -9.90 -17.80 -6.05
N GLN A 295 -10.93 -18.45 -5.57
CA GLN A 295 -12.28 -17.90 -5.48
C GLN A 295 -12.67 -17.49 -4.06
N ASP A 296 -11.70 -17.46 -3.14
CA ASP A 296 -11.92 -17.12 -1.73
C ASP A 296 -11.86 -15.60 -1.52
N TYR A 297 -12.85 -14.92 -2.09
CA TYR A 297 -12.98 -13.48 -1.95
C TYR A 297 -13.51 -13.08 -0.57
N LYS A 298 -12.89 -12.08 0.03
CA LYS A 298 -13.40 -11.44 1.25
C LYS A 298 -14.83 -10.93 1.01
N SER A 299 -15.68 -11.08 2.02
CA SER A 299 -17.01 -10.47 1.99
C SER A 299 -16.88 -8.93 2.01
N ILE A 300 -17.92 -8.24 1.57
CA ILE A 300 -17.94 -6.77 1.66
C ILE A 300 -17.78 -6.28 3.09
N ASN A 301 -18.36 -6.95 4.08
CA ASN A 301 -18.21 -6.60 5.49
C ASN A 301 -16.75 -6.72 5.96
N GLN A 302 -16.02 -7.74 5.49
CA GLN A 302 -14.59 -7.86 5.79
C GLN A 302 -13.76 -6.76 5.15
N ILE A 303 -14.07 -6.36 3.91
CA ILE A 303 -13.38 -5.26 3.21
C ILE A 303 -13.64 -3.93 3.92
N ILE A 304 -14.90 -3.63 4.26
CA ILE A 304 -15.28 -2.42 5.02
C ILE A 304 -14.56 -2.40 6.37
N LYS A 305 -14.59 -3.51 7.11
CA LYS A 305 -13.89 -3.61 8.39
C LYS A 305 -12.39 -3.36 8.25
N TYR A 306 -11.77 -3.85 7.17
CA TYR A 306 -10.36 -3.60 6.88
C TYR A 306 -10.09 -2.10 6.63
N LEU A 307 -10.88 -1.47 5.76
CA LEU A 307 -10.77 -0.04 5.46
C LEU A 307 -10.93 0.81 6.72
N VAL A 308 -11.98 0.56 7.49
CA VAL A 308 -12.28 1.31 8.71
C VAL A 308 -11.18 1.12 9.77
N SER A 309 -10.73 -0.12 9.97
CA SER A 309 -9.65 -0.42 10.91
C SER A 309 -8.33 0.25 10.53
N THR A 310 -8.04 0.32 9.23
CA THR A 310 -6.87 1.01 8.68
C THR A 310 -6.99 2.52 8.87
N ALA A 311 -8.14 3.11 8.55
CA ALA A 311 -8.40 4.55 8.75
C ALA A 311 -8.31 4.96 10.23
N GLY A 312 -8.78 4.10 11.14
CA GLY A 312 -8.67 4.31 12.59
C GLY A 312 -7.22 4.32 13.12
N ARG A 313 -6.26 3.85 12.32
CA ARG A 313 -4.81 3.92 12.61
C ARG A 313 -4.08 4.97 11.77
N ASP A 314 -4.82 5.90 11.18
CA ASP A 314 -4.32 6.95 10.27
C ASP A 314 -3.56 6.43 9.04
N ALA A 315 -3.95 5.27 8.55
CA ALA A 315 -3.37 4.65 7.37
C ALA A 315 -4.35 4.65 6.18
N ASN A 316 -3.81 4.47 4.98
CA ASN A 316 -4.57 4.22 3.77
C ASN A 316 -4.68 2.72 3.53
N LEU A 317 -5.84 2.26 3.05
CA LEU A 317 -5.98 0.91 2.49
C LEU A 317 -5.70 0.96 0.99
N LEU A 318 -4.76 0.14 0.53
CA LEU A 318 -4.50 -0.15 -0.87
C LEU A 318 -5.03 -1.56 -1.18
N LEU A 319 -6.26 -1.64 -1.71
CA LEU A 319 -6.97 -2.90 -1.92
C LEU A 319 -6.70 -3.45 -3.31
N ASN A 320 -6.21 -4.69 -3.40
CA ASN A 320 -5.72 -5.27 -4.65
C ASN A 320 -6.79 -5.96 -5.48
N VAL A 321 -6.68 -5.77 -6.80
CA VAL A 321 -7.33 -6.56 -7.84
C VAL A 321 -6.29 -7.17 -8.78
N GLY A 322 -6.54 -8.42 -9.23
CA GLY A 322 -5.71 -9.12 -10.21
C GLY A 322 -6.49 -9.34 -11.51
N PRO A 323 -6.32 -8.49 -12.54
CA PRO A 323 -7.02 -8.64 -13.81
C PRO A 323 -6.70 -9.94 -14.54
N GLN A 324 -7.67 -10.43 -15.31
CA GLN A 324 -7.56 -11.58 -16.19
C GLN A 324 -6.62 -11.29 -17.36
N PRO A 325 -6.07 -12.32 -18.03
CA PRO A 325 -5.15 -12.11 -19.15
C PRO A 325 -5.78 -11.38 -20.34
N ASP A 326 -7.10 -11.44 -20.47
CA ASP A 326 -7.83 -10.74 -21.54
C ASP A 326 -8.13 -9.28 -21.21
N GLY A 327 -7.70 -8.77 -20.05
CA GLY A 327 -7.85 -7.39 -19.63
C GLY A 327 -9.10 -7.07 -18.82
N ARG A 328 -9.94 -8.05 -18.49
CA ARG A 328 -11.10 -7.81 -17.61
C ARG A 328 -10.71 -7.90 -16.14
N ILE A 329 -11.24 -7.01 -15.34
CA ILE A 329 -11.27 -7.21 -13.87
C ILE A 329 -12.26 -8.34 -13.57
N PRO A 330 -11.94 -9.33 -12.72
CA PRO A 330 -12.87 -10.40 -12.37
C PRO A 330 -14.21 -9.87 -11.86
N ALA A 331 -15.32 -10.49 -12.30
CA ALA A 331 -16.67 -10.04 -11.98
C ALA A 331 -16.90 -9.91 -10.46
N THR A 332 -16.43 -10.87 -9.67
CA THR A 332 -16.53 -10.82 -8.21
C THR A 332 -15.76 -9.63 -7.61
N ALA A 333 -14.62 -9.25 -8.20
CA ALA A 333 -13.90 -8.07 -7.76
C ALA A 333 -14.69 -6.79 -8.07
N LEU A 334 -15.29 -6.69 -9.26
CA LEU A 334 -16.17 -5.57 -9.63
C LEU A 334 -17.39 -5.46 -8.71
N GLU A 335 -18.02 -6.59 -8.36
CA GLU A 335 -19.13 -6.61 -7.38
C GLU A 335 -18.69 -6.07 -6.01
N ARG A 336 -17.48 -6.43 -5.55
CA ARG A 336 -16.93 -5.92 -4.28
C ARG A 336 -16.60 -4.44 -4.35
N LEU A 337 -16.05 -3.97 -5.48
CA LEU A 337 -15.79 -2.54 -5.70
C LEU A 337 -17.08 -1.74 -5.70
N SER A 338 -18.12 -2.19 -6.41
CA SER A 338 -19.42 -1.53 -6.43
C SER A 338 -20.04 -1.44 -5.03
N ALA A 339 -20.07 -2.56 -4.29
CA ALA A 339 -20.62 -2.57 -2.94
C ALA A 339 -19.81 -1.71 -1.95
N LEU A 340 -18.49 -1.62 -2.15
CA LEU A 340 -17.65 -0.69 -1.38
C LEU A 340 -17.98 0.76 -1.72
N GLY A 341 -18.23 1.06 -2.98
CA GLY A 341 -18.67 2.38 -3.45
C GLY A 341 -19.97 2.83 -2.81
N ASP A 342 -20.99 1.97 -2.78
CA ASP A 342 -22.27 2.24 -2.12
C ASP A 342 -22.07 2.58 -0.63
N TRP A 343 -21.19 1.83 0.05
CA TRP A 343 -20.87 2.09 1.46
C TRP A 343 -20.10 3.41 1.62
N MET A 344 -19.13 3.70 0.75
CA MET A 344 -18.34 4.93 0.79
C MET A 344 -19.15 6.17 0.44
N GLU A 345 -20.14 6.09 -0.46
CA GLU A 345 -21.08 7.18 -0.73
C GLU A 345 -21.85 7.57 0.54
N ALA A 346 -22.33 6.58 1.29
CA ALA A 346 -23.09 6.81 2.51
C ALA A 346 -22.22 7.24 3.71
N ASN A 347 -20.98 6.74 3.83
CA ASN A 347 -20.19 6.84 5.05
C ASN A 347 -18.83 7.52 4.86
N GLY A 348 -18.45 7.94 3.66
CA GLY A 348 -17.12 8.48 3.35
C GLY A 348 -16.72 9.71 4.17
N GLU A 349 -17.69 10.50 4.69
CA GLU A 349 -17.39 11.60 5.62
C GLU A 349 -16.64 11.12 6.86
N THR A 350 -16.90 9.91 7.32
CA THR A 350 -16.29 9.32 8.52
C THR A 350 -14.90 8.72 8.27
N ILE A 351 -14.48 8.70 6.99
CA ILE A 351 -13.24 8.08 6.50
C ILE A 351 -12.30 9.13 5.89
N TYR A 352 -12.73 9.83 4.81
CA TYR A 352 -11.87 10.74 4.07
C TYR A 352 -11.39 11.94 4.88
N GLY A 353 -10.08 12.20 4.83
CA GLY A 353 -9.46 13.32 5.52
C GLY A 353 -9.49 13.21 7.04
N THR A 354 -9.86 12.05 7.58
CA THR A 354 -9.84 11.80 9.03
C THR A 354 -8.43 11.47 9.50
N ARG A 355 -8.25 11.50 10.82
CA ARG A 355 -7.03 11.09 11.52
C ARG A 355 -7.40 10.10 12.64
N SER A 356 -6.40 9.35 13.11
CA SER A 356 -6.54 8.60 14.35
C SER A 356 -6.67 9.54 15.53
N THR A 357 -7.22 9.03 16.63
CA THR A 357 -7.35 9.78 17.89
C THR A 357 -6.34 9.31 18.93
N ILE A 358 -6.34 9.98 20.09
CA ILE A 358 -5.65 9.48 21.28
C ILE A 358 -6.28 8.19 21.85
N ILE A 359 -7.43 7.76 21.31
CA ILE A 359 -8.11 6.53 21.69
C ILE A 359 -7.52 5.41 20.84
N PRO A 360 -6.80 4.45 21.43
CA PRO A 360 -6.28 3.30 20.67
C PRO A 360 -7.46 2.43 20.19
N PRO A 361 -7.21 1.53 19.24
CA PRO A 361 -8.20 0.53 18.85
C PRO A 361 -8.78 -0.20 20.07
N GLN A 362 -10.08 -0.36 20.06
CA GLN A 362 -10.83 -0.97 21.15
C GLN A 362 -11.30 -2.38 20.79
N SER A 363 -11.66 -3.18 21.77
CA SER A 363 -12.23 -4.52 21.55
C SER A 363 -13.55 -4.53 20.78
N TRP A 364 -14.18 -3.38 20.61
CA TRP A 364 -15.44 -3.18 19.88
C TRP A 364 -15.27 -2.50 18.52
N GLY A 365 -14.09 -1.93 18.22
CA GLY A 365 -13.85 -1.21 16.97
C GLY A 365 -12.77 -0.13 17.07
N VAL A 366 -12.88 0.89 16.25
CA VAL A 366 -11.89 1.98 16.13
C VAL A 366 -12.56 3.35 16.12
N VAL A 367 -11.73 4.40 16.19
CA VAL A 367 -12.21 5.78 16.23
C VAL A 367 -11.47 6.61 15.20
N THR A 368 -12.22 7.37 14.41
CA THR A 368 -11.69 8.40 13.53
C THR A 368 -12.13 9.79 13.97
N HIS A 369 -11.40 10.83 13.61
CA HIS A 369 -11.80 12.20 13.93
C HIS A 369 -11.42 13.17 12.81
N LYS A 370 -12.19 14.26 12.75
CA LYS A 370 -11.90 15.41 11.89
C LYS A 370 -12.47 16.67 12.55
N GLU A 371 -11.64 17.67 12.78
CA GLU A 371 -12.06 18.94 13.41
C GLU A 371 -12.73 18.73 14.78
N ASN A 372 -14.02 19.06 14.91
CA ASN A 372 -14.80 18.90 16.16
C ASN A 372 -15.68 17.66 16.14
N LYS A 373 -15.53 16.77 15.17
CA LYS A 373 -16.27 15.51 15.08
C LYS A 373 -15.38 14.33 15.39
N MET A 374 -15.94 13.35 16.02
CA MET A 374 -15.34 12.05 16.25
C MET A 374 -16.37 10.97 15.90
N TRP A 375 -15.95 9.94 15.18
CA TRP A 375 -16.82 8.82 14.83
C TRP A 375 -16.29 7.55 15.48
N LEU A 376 -17.20 6.87 16.19
CA LEU A 376 -16.95 5.56 16.75
C LEU A 376 -17.44 4.53 15.74
N HIS A 377 -16.54 3.76 15.20
CA HIS A 377 -16.80 2.65 14.30
C HIS A 377 -16.92 1.37 15.11
N ILE A 378 -18.12 0.86 15.23
CA ILE A 378 -18.43 -0.32 16.05
C ILE A 378 -18.66 -1.52 15.14
N PHE A 379 -17.85 -2.54 15.30
CA PHE A 379 -18.02 -3.79 14.58
C PHE A 379 -18.92 -4.73 15.40
N PRO A 380 -20.13 -5.07 14.93
CA PRO A 380 -21.09 -5.85 15.72
C PRO A 380 -20.55 -7.19 16.21
N GLU A 381 -19.77 -7.89 15.38
CA GLU A 381 -19.13 -9.14 15.76
C GLU A 381 -18.13 -8.97 16.92
N ASP A 382 -17.34 -7.91 16.88
CA ASP A 382 -16.32 -7.65 17.90
C ASP A 382 -16.98 -7.13 19.19
N LEU A 383 -18.02 -6.32 19.07
CA LEU A 383 -18.84 -5.89 20.19
C LEU A 383 -19.45 -7.08 20.93
N ALA A 384 -19.98 -8.05 20.19
CA ALA A 384 -20.54 -9.28 20.74
C ALA A 384 -19.47 -10.14 21.46
N LYS A 385 -18.29 -10.30 20.86
CA LYS A 385 -17.15 -11.01 21.46
C LYS A 385 -16.66 -10.32 22.73
N ALA A 386 -16.62 -9.00 22.74
CA ALA A 386 -16.21 -8.19 23.88
C ALA A 386 -17.23 -8.19 25.03
N LYS A 387 -18.42 -8.79 24.81
CA LYS A 387 -19.53 -8.85 25.79
C LYS A 387 -19.89 -7.47 26.36
N VAL A 388 -19.82 -6.43 25.52
CA VAL A 388 -20.23 -5.08 25.89
C VAL A 388 -21.74 -5.08 26.11
N GLY A 389 -22.17 -4.55 27.26
CA GLY A 389 -23.60 -4.42 27.59
C GLY A 389 -24.24 -3.24 26.86
N LYS A 390 -25.36 -2.75 27.41
CA LYS A 390 -26.07 -1.60 26.85
C LYS A 390 -25.35 -0.25 26.96
N THR A 391 -24.20 -0.20 27.65
CA THR A 391 -23.42 1.02 27.82
C THR A 391 -22.01 0.81 27.28
N LEU A 392 -21.67 1.58 26.25
CA LEU A 392 -20.33 1.64 25.69
C LEU A 392 -19.48 2.65 26.49
N TYR A 393 -18.31 2.22 26.91
CA TYR A 393 -17.30 3.11 27.46
C TYR A 393 -16.29 3.48 26.39
N VAL A 394 -16.04 4.80 26.23
CA VAL A 394 -15.07 5.38 25.31
C VAL A 394 -14.00 6.10 26.14
N PRO A 395 -12.74 5.61 26.18
CA PRO A 395 -11.67 6.19 26.99
C PRO A 395 -11.18 7.51 26.36
N TYR A 396 -11.84 8.61 26.66
CA TYR A 396 -11.55 9.93 26.09
C TYR A 396 -11.13 10.92 27.18
N HIS A 397 -9.84 11.12 27.33
CA HIS A 397 -9.21 12.01 28.30
C HIS A 397 -8.93 13.38 27.66
N SER A 398 -9.92 14.28 27.68
CA SER A 398 -9.80 15.62 27.10
C SER A 398 -10.70 16.61 27.82
N ASP A 399 -10.31 17.88 27.83
CA ASP A 399 -11.11 18.99 28.39
C ASP A 399 -12.23 19.42 27.43
N ARG A 400 -12.25 18.94 26.17
CA ARG A 400 -13.32 19.24 25.21
C ARG A 400 -14.64 18.66 25.69
N LYS A 401 -15.69 19.48 25.64
CA LYS A 401 -17.02 19.07 26.07
C LYS A 401 -17.85 18.51 24.95
N VAL A 402 -18.41 17.34 25.16
CA VAL A 402 -19.39 16.75 24.26
C VAL A 402 -20.60 17.69 24.17
N LYS A 403 -20.95 18.03 22.92
CA LYS A 403 -22.16 18.79 22.61
C LYS A 403 -23.35 17.85 22.41
N GLU A 404 -23.16 16.81 21.62
CA GLU A 404 -24.21 15.83 21.32
C GLU A 404 -23.56 14.51 20.85
N VAL A 405 -24.29 13.42 20.97
CA VAL A 405 -23.97 12.08 20.51
C VAL A 405 -25.16 11.55 19.73
N ASN A 406 -24.94 11.16 18.48
CA ASN A 406 -26.01 10.67 17.60
C ASN A 406 -25.53 9.42 16.84
N THR A 407 -26.46 8.59 16.40
CA THR A 407 -26.16 7.60 15.36
C THR A 407 -25.82 8.33 14.06
N PHE A 408 -24.78 7.89 13.35
CA PHE A 408 -24.47 8.44 12.04
C PHE A 408 -25.54 7.95 11.02
N GLY A 409 -25.90 8.78 10.07
CA GLY A 409 -26.96 8.47 9.10
C GLY A 409 -28.36 8.79 9.60
N THR A 410 -28.90 8.07 10.55
CA THR A 410 -30.27 8.29 11.08
C THR A 410 -30.39 9.52 11.98
N LYS A 411 -29.26 10.01 12.52
CA LYS A 411 -29.19 11.16 13.44
C LYS A 411 -30.04 10.99 14.72
N GLU A 412 -30.28 9.76 15.12
CA GLU A 412 -30.97 9.47 16.40
C GLU A 412 -30.07 9.89 17.57
N LYS A 413 -30.64 10.68 18.50
CA LYS A 413 -29.89 11.18 19.64
C LYS A 413 -29.69 10.09 20.68
N LEU A 414 -28.43 9.87 21.09
CA LEU A 414 -28.09 8.90 22.11
C LEU A 414 -27.86 9.52 23.48
N SER A 415 -28.32 8.83 24.52
CA SER A 415 -28.05 9.21 25.90
C SER A 415 -26.55 8.97 26.21
N HIS A 416 -25.90 9.98 26.80
CA HIS A 416 -24.50 9.88 27.18
C HIS A 416 -24.20 10.62 28.50
N LYS A 417 -23.08 10.24 29.13
CA LYS A 417 -22.51 10.95 30.28
C LYS A 417 -20.99 11.08 30.02
N GLN A 418 -20.47 12.29 30.17
CA GLN A 418 -19.04 12.56 30.10
C GLN A 418 -18.48 12.76 31.52
N TYR A 419 -17.42 12.04 31.82
CA TYR A 419 -16.60 12.17 33.02
C TYR A 419 -15.15 12.49 32.63
N LYS A 420 -14.29 12.70 33.62
CA LYS A 420 -12.86 12.95 33.38
C LYS A 420 -12.17 11.76 32.74
N GLU A 421 -12.64 10.55 33.05
CA GLU A 421 -12.06 9.28 32.60
C GLU A 421 -12.53 8.89 31.18
N GLY A 422 -13.66 9.44 30.70
CA GLY A 422 -14.18 9.10 29.38
C GLY A 422 -15.67 9.41 29.21
N ILE A 423 -16.21 8.88 28.12
CA ILE A 423 -17.60 9.08 27.72
C ILE A 423 -18.33 7.73 27.81
N PHE A 424 -19.48 7.72 28.48
CA PHE A 424 -20.38 6.56 28.56
C PHE A 424 -21.60 6.84 27.68
N ILE A 425 -21.88 5.95 26.73
CA ILE A 425 -22.94 6.07 25.74
C ILE A 425 -23.89 4.90 25.88
N THR A 426 -25.19 5.16 25.99
CA THR A 426 -26.20 4.11 25.93
C THR A 426 -26.38 3.69 24.47
N LEU A 427 -26.07 2.44 24.16
CA LEU A 427 -26.19 1.90 22.80
C LEU A 427 -27.67 1.63 22.45
N PRO A 428 -28.09 1.93 21.23
CA PRO A 428 -29.35 1.44 20.69
C PRO A 428 -29.22 -0.05 20.35
N GLU A 429 -30.25 -0.63 19.77
CA GLU A 429 -30.16 -1.94 19.13
C GLU A 429 -29.29 -1.84 17.87
N ILE A 430 -28.23 -2.64 17.78
CA ILE A 430 -27.30 -2.64 16.66
C ILE A 430 -27.61 -3.84 15.78
N PRO A 431 -27.91 -3.64 14.47
CA PRO A 431 -28.14 -4.73 13.54
C PRO A 431 -26.88 -5.63 13.44
N SER A 432 -27.07 -6.94 13.56
CA SER A 432 -25.96 -7.90 13.55
C SER A 432 -25.33 -8.10 12.15
N ASP A 433 -26.02 -7.70 11.11
CA ASP A 433 -25.63 -7.84 9.69
C ASP A 433 -24.95 -6.59 9.12
N CYS A 434 -24.89 -5.47 9.86
CA CYS A 434 -24.17 -4.30 9.40
C CYS A 434 -22.66 -4.51 9.54
N ALA A 435 -21.90 -4.01 8.57
CA ALA A 435 -20.44 -4.12 8.55
C ALA A 435 -19.80 -3.22 9.63
N ASP A 436 -20.37 -2.04 9.82
CA ASP A 436 -19.87 -0.98 10.70
C ASP A 436 -21.05 -0.13 11.20
N PHE A 437 -21.25 -0.08 12.50
CA PHE A 437 -22.25 0.77 13.14
C PHE A 437 -21.57 2.03 13.65
N ILE A 438 -21.96 3.19 13.12
CA ILE A 438 -21.23 4.44 13.34
C ILE A 438 -22.00 5.35 14.31
N ILE A 439 -21.31 5.82 15.34
CA ILE A 439 -21.80 6.85 16.27
C ILE A 439 -20.97 8.12 16.08
N GLU A 440 -21.65 9.25 15.86
CA GLU A 440 -21.05 10.58 15.74
C GLU A 440 -21.09 11.31 17.09
N ILE A 441 -19.93 11.81 17.51
CA ILE A 441 -19.77 12.68 18.69
C ILE A 441 -19.34 14.05 18.20
N ASN A 442 -20.13 15.07 18.50
CA ASN A 442 -19.82 16.47 18.22
C ASN A 442 -19.34 17.15 19.48
N PHE A 443 -18.24 17.90 19.41
CA PHE A 443 -17.67 18.68 20.50
C PHE A 443 -18.00 20.17 20.35
N ARG A 444 -17.90 20.90 21.50
CA ARG A 444 -18.04 22.37 21.54
C ARG A 444 -16.74 23.05 21.19
#